data_069c9f5399c8e5e4e1b5db3e379698ba
#
_entry.id   069c9f5399c8e5e4e1b5db3e379698ba
#
_cell.length_a   1.000
_cell.length_b   1.000
_cell.length_c   1.000
_cell.angle_alpha   90.00
_cell.angle_beta   90.00
_cell.angle_gamma   90.00
#
_symmetry.space_group_name_H-M   'P 1'
#
loop_
_entity.id
_entity.type
_entity.pdbx_description
1 polymer ?
#
loop_
_entity_poly.entity_id
_entity_poly.type
_entity_poly.pdbx_seq_one_letter_code
_entity_poly.pdbx_strand_id
1 'polypeptide(L)'
;MVPSHLRHRPPTFAMQASVMLLAAGRSTRLGALGLTLPKPLVPICGHPAITFGLRAAAQAGASRAVVNVFHRGDLVRATLGARASGLAVDYAVEADLLGTGGGVANARALLGPGPALVMNAKVVADLDLPALLAEHAAHGATATMLLRDDPDPQRWGAIGVDATGRVVSILDARSPHPPEGAVTLRMFTGVQVLAPALMDRLQPIFCDLIRDAYVPALRDGETIRAATLGGYFAEHSTPERYLAGNLALLRDPGLLRDPPGTLAGVDPEARVAAGARLIAPVRIAAGAEVESGAEVGPDAVVDAGARVVAGARVRRAVVWSGATATGDVSDAVVTASGVVMVNAEAA
;
A
#
# COMPACT_ATOMS: atom_id res chain seq x y z
N MET A 1 9.67 16.02 -39.39
CA MET A 1 8.95 16.86 -38.41
C MET A 1 7.68 16.11 -38.04
N VAL A 2 7.64 15.42 -36.88
CA VAL A 2 6.48 14.70 -36.35
C VAL A 2 5.95 15.55 -35.21
N PRO A 3 4.64 15.87 -35.15
CA PRO A 3 4.12 16.74 -34.11
C PRO A 3 4.11 16.03 -32.76
N SER A 4 4.62 16.73 -31.76
CA SER A 4 4.58 16.35 -30.35
C SER A 4 3.12 16.18 -29.89
N HIS A 5 2.73 14.96 -29.50
CA HIS A 5 1.46 14.71 -28.82
C HIS A 5 1.44 15.45 -27.50
N LEU A 6 0.74 16.55 -27.46
CA LEU A 6 0.28 17.23 -26.24
C LEU A 6 -0.49 16.20 -25.41
N ARG A 7 0.14 15.67 -24.37
CA ARG A 7 -0.56 14.91 -23.34
C ARG A 7 -1.58 15.87 -22.70
N HIS A 8 -2.85 15.66 -22.98
CA HIS A 8 -3.95 16.34 -22.31
C HIS A 8 -3.79 16.08 -20.82
N ARG A 9 -3.37 17.10 -20.08
CA ARG A 9 -3.45 17.12 -18.62
C ARG A 9 -4.93 17.24 -18.30
N PRO A 10 -5.59 16.25 -17.65
CA PRO A 10 -6.98 16.44 -17.28
C PRO A 10 -7.08 17.67 -16.37
N PRO A 11 -8.20 18.40 -16.38
CA PRO A 11 -8.38 19.55 -15.51
C PRO A 11 -8.15 19.09 -14.07
N THR A 12 -7.33 19.83 -13.34
CA THR A 12 -7.07 19.65 -11.91
C THR A 12 -8.36 19.99 -11.15
N PHE A 13 -9.27 19.03 -11.05
CA PHE A 13 -10.31 19.09 -10.02
C PHE A 13 -9.59 18.89 -8.68
N ALA A 14 -9.64 19.89 -7.82
CA ALA A 14 -9.20 19.74 -6.44
C ALA A 14 -9.99 18.57 -5.84
N MET A 15 -9.28 17.58 -5.30
CA MET A 15 -9.91 16.43 -4.67
C MET A 15 -10.76 16.91 -3.49
N GLN A 16 -12.06 16.64 -3.51
CA GLN A 16 -13.01 17.10 -2.49
C GLN A 16 -12.96 16.26 -1.20
N ALA A 17 -12.16 15.18 -1.16
CA ALA A 17 -12.00 14.31 -0.01
C ALA A 17 -10.64 14.51 0.66
N SER A 18 -10.58 14.45 1.98
CA SER A 18 -9.33 14.37 2.74
C SER A 18 -8.69 13.00 2.54
N VAL A 19 -7.36 12.90 2.65
CA VAL A 19 -6.63 11.63 2.50
C VAL A 19 -6.09 11.17 3.84
N MET A 20 -6.26 9.88 4.14
CA MET A 20 -5.66 9.24 5.30
C MET A 20 -4.98 7.92 4.93
N LEU A 21 -3.75 7.75 5.41
CA LEU A 21 -3.00 6.49 5.33
C LEU A 21 -2.97 5.83 6.72
N LEU A 22 -3.53 4.61 6.85
CA LEU A 22 -3.50 3.83 8.08
C LEU A 22 -2.15 3.15 8.24
N ALA A 23 -1.31 3.68 9.13
CA ALA A 23 0.08 3.32 9.32
C ALA A 23 0.44 2.86 10.76
N ALA A 24 -0.48 2.90 11.72
CA ALA A 24 -0.24 2.66 13.15
C ALA A 24 -0.07 1.18 13.55
N GLY A 25 -0.09 0.23 12.63
CA GLY A 25 -0.05 -1.21 12.93
C GLY A 25 1.28 -1.70 13.52
N ARG A 26 1.24 -2.74 14.40
CA ARG A 26 2.43 -3.31 15.09
C ARG A 26 3.38 -4.13 14.21
N SER A 27 3.07 -4.37 12.95
CA SER A 27 3.91 -5.12 11.98
C SER A 27 4.23 -6.58 12.36
N THR A 28 3.53 -7.19 13.31
CA THR A 28 3.83 -8.51 13.86
C THR A 28 3.88 -9.63 12.81
N ARG A 29 2.99 -9.63 11.82
CA ARG A 29 2.95 -10.65 10.75
C ARG A 29 4.15 -10.61 9.78
N LEU A 30 4.95 -9.55 9.79
CA LEU A 30 6.21 -9.47 9.06
C LEU A 30 7.37 -10.19 9.78
N GLY A 31 7.15 -10.71 10.99
CA GLY A 31 8.20 -11.39 11.75
C GLY A 31 9.44 -10.51 11.93
N ALA A 32 10.62 -11.06 11.66
CA ALA A 32 11.90 -10.37 11.79
C ALA A 32 12.00 -9.09 10.97
N LEU A 33 11.37 -9.03 9.78
CA LEU A 33 11.33 -7.82 8.97
C LEU A 33 10.58 -6.68 9.70
N GLY A 34 9.50 -7.00 10.41
CA GLY A 34 8.71 -6.04 11.18
C GLY A 34 9.41 -5.49 12.42
N LEU A 35 10.43 -6.21 12.93
CA LEU A 35 11.31 -5.72 13.99
C LEU A 35 12.31 -4.68 13.47
N THR A 36 12.70 -4.77 12.21
CA THR A 36 13.65 -3.84 11.57
C THR A 36 12.95 -2.57 11.11
N LEU A 37 11.83 -2.69 10.37
CA LEU A 37 11.06 -1.56 9.85
C LEU A 37 9.56 -1.75 10.10
N PRO A 38 8.81 -0.67 10.42
CA PRO A 38 7.35 -0.73 10.43
C PRO A 38 6.81 -0.91 9.00
N LYS A 39 5.68 -1.62 8.85
CA LYS A 39 5.09 -1.96 7.54
C LYS A 39 5.01 -0.82 6.52
N PRO A 40 4.63 0.41 6.91
CA PRO A 40 4.56 1.52 5.97
C PRO A 40 5.89 1.85 5.31
N LEU A 41 7.01 1.49 5.95
CA LEU A 41 8.36 1.83 5.49
C LEU A 41 9.12 0.68 4.86
N VAL A 42 8.58 -0.56 4.82
CA VAL A 42 9.26 -1.64 4.10
C VAL A 42 9.45 -1.26 2.64
N PRO A 43 10.65 -1.42 2.08
CA PRO A 43 10.95 -0.95 0.72
C PRO A 43 10.35 -1.90 -0.32
N ILE A 44 9.63 -1.35 -1.27
CA ILE A 44 9.11 -2.05 -2.45
C ILE A 44 9.86 -1.52 -3.67
N CYS A 45 10.73 -2.34 -4.25
CA CYS A 45 11.66 -1.93 -5.31
C CYS A 45 12.43 -0.63 -4.98
N GLY A 46 12.84 -0.47 -3.70
CA GLY A 46 13.58 0.70 -3.21
C GLY A 46 12.73 1.88 -2.72
N HIS A 47 11.40 1.77 -2.73
CA HIS A 47 10.49 2.83 -2.28
C HIS A 47 9.68 2.38 -1.05
N PRO A 48 9.55 3.19 0.02
CA PRO A 48 8.69 2.86 1.16
C PRO A 48 7.25 2.55 0.73
N ALA A 49 6.64 1.48 1.22
CA ALA A 49 5.31 1.02 0.80
C ALA A 49 4.24 2.13 0.87
N ILE A 50 4.28 2.99 1.89
CA ILE A 50 3.34 4.11 2.06
C ILE A 50 3.39 5.13 0.91
N THR A 51 4.55 5.28 0.25
CA THR A 51 4.73 6.27 -0.82
C THR A 51 3.90 5.96 -2.06
N PHE A 52 3.52 4.71 -2.29
CA PHE A 52 2.63 4.32 -3.38
C PHE A 52 1.23 4.91 -3.20
N GLY A 53 0.65 4.78 -2.00
CA GLY A 53 -0.64 5.40 -1.67
C GLY A 53 -0.59 6.92 -1.68
N LEU A 54 0.49 7.53 -1.14
CA LEU A 54 0.70 8.98 -1.20
C LEU A 54 0.83 9.46 -2.65
N ARG A 55 1.56 8.73 -3.50
CA ARG A 55 1.70 9.07 -4.92
C ARG A 55 0.36 9.02 -5.65
N ALA A 56 -0.41 7.94 -5.46
CA ALA A 56 -1.75 7.82 -6.04
C ALA A 56 -2.67 8.98 -5.60
N ALA A 57 -2.65 9.36 -4.32
CA ALA A 57 -3.41 10.49 -3.81
C ALA A 57 -2.99 11.83 -4.45
N ALA A 58 -1.67 12.06 -4.61
CA ALA A 58 -1.16 13.26 -5.27
C ALA A 58 -1.61 13.34 -6.74
N GLN A 59 -1.60 12.22 -7.46
CA GLN A 59 -2.09 12.16 -8.84
C GLN A 59 -3.60 12.39 -8.95
N ALA A 60 -4.37 12.00 -7.92
CA ALA A 60 -5.80 12.29 -7.83
C ALA A 60 -6.11 13.75 -7.44
N GLY A 61 -5.08 14.60 -7.27
CA GLY A 61 -5.24 16.02 -6.98
C GLY A 61 -5.25 16.37 -5.49
N ALA A 62 -4.87 15.44 -4.59
CA ALA A 62 -4.66 15.77 -3.20
C ALA A 62 -3.48 16.76 -3.04
N SER A 63 -3.56 17.63 -2.06
CA SER A 63 -2.46 18.52 -1.65
C SER A 63 -1.90 18.16 -0.27
N ARG A 64 -2.64 17.35 0.49
CA ARG A 64 -2.36 16.98 1.88
C ARG A 64 -2.80 15.54 2.17
N ALA A 65 -2.09 14.88 3.07
CA ALA A 65 -2.46 13.58 3.63
C ALA A 65 -2.27 13.56 5.15
N VAL A 66 -3.12 12.79 5.84
CA VAL A 66 -2.98 12.48 7.27
C VAL A 66 -2.46 11.05 7.40
N VAL A 67 -1.46 10.85 8.24
CA VAL A 67 -0.86 9.54 8.53
C VAL A 67 -1.01 9.27 10.02
N ASN A 68 -1.77 8.23 10.42
CA ASN A 68 -1.76 7.84 11.82
C ASN A 68 -0.51 7.02 12.15
N VAL A 69 0.07 7.28 13.31
CA VAL A 69 1.32 6.64 13.74
C VAL A 69 1.24 6.18 15.19
N PHE A 70 1.78 4.99 15.47
CA PHE A 70 1.89 4.38 16.79
C PHE A 70 3.25 3.72 16.96
N HIS A 71 3.37 2.44 16.62
CA HIS A 71 4.61 1.67 16.75
C HIS A 71 5.70 2.22 15.83
N ARG A 72 6.81 2.70 16.42
CA ARG A 72 7.91 3.36 15.69
C ARG A 72 7.43 4.55 14.82
N GLY A 73 6.44 5.28 15.34
CA GLY A 73 5.86 6.43 14.64
C GLY A 73 6.86 7.57 14.41
N ASP A 74 7.86 7.71 15.27
CA ASP A 74 9.00 8.61 15.12
C ASP A 74 9.82 8.33 13.85
N LEU A 75 10.06 7.03 13.54
CA LEU A 75 10.74 6.62 12.32
C LEU A 75 9.90 6.94 11.08
N VAL A 76 8.59 6.68 11.12
CA VAL A 76 7.68 7.05 10.02
C VAL A 76 7.71 8.57 9.78
N ARG A 77 7.63 9.35 10.85
CA ARG A 77 7.71 10.82 10.78
C ARG A 77 9.06 11.33 10.27
N ALA A 78 10.16 10.73 10.73
CA ALA A 78 11.50 11.08 10.26
C ALA A 78 11.71 10.77 8.78
N THR A 79 11.15 9.64 8.30
CA THR A 79 11.29 9.19 6.89
C THR A 79 10.45 10.04 5.94
N LEU A 80 9.19 10.35 6.29
CA LEU A 80 8.29 11.08 5.39
C LEU A 80 8.43 12.61 5.54
N GLY A 81 8.83 13.09 6.72
CA GLY A 81 8.93 14.53 7.01
C GLY A 81 7.58 15.25 6.95
N ALA A 82 7.62 16.55 6.74
CA ALA A 82 6.43 17.40 6.56
C ALA A 82 5.85 17.34 5.13
N ARG A 83 6.58 16.73 4.18
CA ARG A 83 6.17 16.58 2.78
C ARG A 83 6.68 15.26 2.22
N ALA A 84 5.78 14.51 1.58
CA ALA A 84 6.12 13.27 0.88
C ALA A 84 5.28 13.12 -0.39
N SER A 85 5.87 12.60 -1.48
CA SER A 85 5.20 12.42 -2.79
C SER A 85 4.49 13.68 -3.31
N GLY A 86 4.97 14.87 -2.95
CA GLY A 86 4.38 16.16 -3.33
C GLY A 86 3.29 16.66 -2.37
N LEU A 87 2.82 15.86 -1.42
CA LEU A 87 1.79 16.21 -0.44
C LEU A 87 2.39 16.82 0.83
N ALA A 88 1.67 17.74 1.46
CA ALA A 88 1.87 18.03 2.88
C ALA A 88 1.42 16.82 3.72
N VAL A 89 2.17 16.48 4.76
CA VAL A 89 1.87 15.31 5.61
C VAL A 89 1.66 15.76 7.05
N ASP A 90 0.47 15.50 7.58
CA ASP A 90 0.15 15.68 8.98
C ASP A 90 0.08 14.32 9.68
N TYR A 91 0.37 14.31 10.98
CA TYR A 91 0.45 13.09 11.75
C TYR A 91 -0.59 13.04 12.86
N ALA A 92 -1.47 12.04 12.83
CA ALA A 92 -2.34 11.67 13.94
C ALA A 92 -1.60 10.67 14.84
N VAL A 93 -0.98 11.17 15.90
CA VAL A 93 -0.21 10.34 16.84
C VAL A 93 -1.16 9.61 17.78
N GLU A 94 -0.97 8.30 17.92
CA GLU A 94 -1.70 7.46 18.86
C GLU A 94 -0.80 7.17 20.07
N ALA A 95 -1.30 7.44 21.29
CA ALA A 95 -0.60 7.08 22.53
C ALA A 95 -0.69 5.55 22.78
N ASP A 96 -1.84 4.97 22.44
CA ASP A 96 -2.13 3.56 22.43
C ASP A 96 -2.62 3.14 21.05
N LEU A 97 -2.51 1.85 20.71
CA LEU A 97 -3.03 1.34 19.44
C LEU A 97 -4.56 1.45 19.41
N LEU A 98 -5.08 2.29 18.53
CA LEU A 98 -6.52 2.55 18.44
C LEU A 98 -7.27 1.66 17.43
N GLY A 99 -6.56 0.83 16.67
CA GLY A 99 -7.17 0.04 15.59
C GLY A 99 -7.52 0.90 14.37
N THR A 100 -8.26 0.32 13.42
CA THR A 100 -8.58 1.02 12.17
C THR A 100 -9.63 2.10 12.35
N GLY A 101 -10.67 1.83 13.14
CA GLY A 101 -11.74 2.79 13.41
C GLY A 101 -11.30 3.91 14.35
N GLY A 102 -10.68 3.55 15.49
CA GLY A 102 -10.20 4.54 16.44
C GLY A 102 -9.10 5.44 15.87
N GLY A 103 -8.26 4.91 14.97
CA GLY A 103 -7.28 5.71 14.23
C GLY A 103 -7.94 6.77 13.33
N VAL A 104 -9.04 6.44 12.65
CA VAL A 104 -9.84 7.41 11.87
C VAL A 104 -10.47 8.45 12.79
N ALA A 105 -11.07 8.03 13.91
CA ALA A 105 -11.66 8.94 14.88
C ALA A 105 -10.63 9.90 15.48
N ASN A 106 -9.44 9.40 15.85
CA ASN A 106 -8.33 10.23 16.37
C ASN A 106 -7.83 11.26 15.33
N ALA A 107 -7.91 10.92 14.05
CA ALA A 107 -7.53 11.81 12.95
C ALA A 107 -8.65 12.79 12.54
N ARG A 108 -9.86 12.70 13.08
CA ARG A 108 -11.07 13.40 12.62
C ARG A 108 -10.89 14.92 12.47
N ALA A 109 -10.23 15.56 13.44
CA ALA A 109 -9.97 17.01 13.38
C ALA A 109 -9.02 17.40 12.23
N LEU A 110 -8.06 16.53 11.89
CA LEU A 110 -7.14 16.75 10.78
C LEU A 110 -7.81 16.45 9.42
N LEU A 111 -8.77 15.54 9.38
CA LEU A 111 -9.52 15.20 8.16
C LEU A 111 -10.54 16.27 7.77
N GLY A 112 -11.01 17.07 8.72
CA GLY A 112 -11.99 18.13 8.45
C GLY A 112 -13.41 17.60 8.23
N PRO A 113 -14.37 18.44 7.78
CA PRO A 113 -15.79 18.12 7.77
C PRO A 113 -16.26 17.25 6.60
N GLY A 114 -15.47 17.15 5.54
CA GLY A 114 -15.83 16.42 4.30
C GLY A 114 -15.63 14.91 4.37
N PRO A 115 -15.85 14.20 3.25
CA PRO A 115 -15.51 12.79 3.13
C PRO A 115 -14.00 12.56 3.21
N ALA A 116 -13.62 11.32 3.60
CA ALA A 116 -12.23 10.92 3.69
C ALA A 116 -11.93 9.69 2.83
N LEU A 117 -10.91 9.79 1.97
CA LEU A 117 -10.27 8.65 1.32
C LEU A 117 -9.30 8.02 2.31
N VAL A 118 -9.61 6.82 2.78
CA VAL A 118 -8.81 6.08 3.76
C VAL A 118 -8.18 4.87 3.12
N MET A 119 -6.86 4.72 3.25
CA MET A 119 -6.08 3.64 2.62
C MET A 119 -5.15 2.98 3.62
N ASN A 120 -5.02 1.66 3.56
CA ASN A 120 -3.99 0.94 4.31
C ASN A 120 -2.60 1.23 3.73
N ALA A 121 -1.68 1.78 4.51
CA ALA A 121 -0.32 2.18 4.10
C ALA A 121 0.59 1.05 3.60
N LYS A 122 0.19 -0.21 3.76
CA LYS A 122 0.88 -1.44 3.32
C LYS A 122 0.40 -1.97 1.97
N VAL A 123 -0.62 -1.35 1.37
CA VAL A 123 -1.20 -1.73 0.08
C VAL A 123 -0.45 -1.03 -1.04
N VAL A 124 -0.05 -1.81 -2.04
CA VAL A 124 0.46 -1.32 -3.32
C VAL A 124 -0.48 -1.82 -4.41
N ALA A 125 -1.14 -0.90 -5.11
CA ALA A 125 -2.13 -1.24 -6.11
C ALA A 125 -2.20 -0.18 -7.22
N ASP A 126 -2.70 -0.59 -8.39
CA ASP A 126 -2.96 0.33 -9.50
C ASP A 126 -4.32 1.02 -9.30
N LEU A 127 -4.31 2.10 -8.51
CA LEU A 127 -5.51 2.78 -8.01
C LEU A 127 -6.04 3.83 -8.99
N ASP A 128 -7.33 3.74 -9.32
CA ASP A 128 -8.09 4.81 -9.96
C ASP A 128 -8.90 5.56 -8.90
N LEU A 129 -8.22 6.43 -8.15
CA LEU A 129 -8.86 7.18 -7.07
C LEU A 129 -9.90 8.19 -7.56
N PRO A 130 -9.73 8.88 -8.71
CA PRO A 130 -10.79 9.70 -9.28
C PRO A 130 -12.08 8.93 -9.55
N ALA A 131 -11.99 7.72 -10.13
CA ALA A 131 -13.17 6.88 -10.36
C ALA A 131 -13.84 6.42 -9.05
N LEU A 132 -13.06 6.06 -8.03
CA LEU A 132 -13.57 5.71 -6.71
C LEU A 132 -14.32 6.87 -6.04
N LEU A 133 -13.77 8.08 -6.12
CA LEU A 133 -14.39 9.29 -5.56
C LEU A 133 -15.67 9.68 -6.33
N ALA A 134 -15.67 9.53 -7.65
CA ALA A 134 -16.85 9.77 -8.48
C ALA A 134 -17.99 8.79 -8.15
N GLU A 135 -17.66 7.48 -7.97
CA GLU A 135 -18.64 6.47 -7.54
C GLU A 135 -19.26 6.83 -6.18
N HIS A 136 -18.43 7.26 -5.23
CA HIS A 136 -18.90 7.68 -3.92
C HIS A 136 -19.87 8.88 -4.01
N ALA A 137 -19.49 9.90 -4.75
CA ALA A 137 -20.28 11.13 -4.91
C ALA A 137 -21.61 10.88 -5.65
N ALA A 138 -21.59 10.03 -6.71
CA ALA A 138 -22.76 9.76 -7.55
C ALA A 138 -23.92 9.11 -6.79
N HIS A 139 -23.63 8.37 -5.72
CA HIS A 139 -24.63 7.61 -4.96
C HIS A 139 -24.96 8.20 -3.59
N GLY A 140 -24.30 9.29 -3.17
CA GLY A 140 -24.46 9.85 -1.83
C GLY A 140 -24.22 8.79 -0.73
N ALA A 141 -23.30 7.87 -0.97
CA ALA A 141 -23.10 6.70 -0.13
C ALA A 141 -22.50 7.08 1.24
N THR A 142 -22.90 6.37 2.28
CA THR A 142 -22.27 6.46 3.61
C THR A 142 -20.82 5.99 3.56
N ALA A 143 -20.53 5.02 2.71
CA ALA A 143 -19.17 4.61 2.37
C ALA A 143 -19.10 3.97 0.97
N THR A 144 -17.92 4.02 0.36
CA THR A 144 -17.60 3.26 -0.86
C THR A 144 -16.33 2.46 -0.64
N MET A 145 -16.43 1.13 -0.72
CA MET A 145 -15.33 0.18 -0.56
C MET A 145 -14.73 -0.16 -1.92
N LEU A 146 -13.42 -0.09 -2.06
CA LEU A 146 -12.73 -0.62 -3.24
C LEU A 146 -12.51 -2.12 -3.06
N LEU A 147 -13.17 -2.91 -3.87
CA LEU A 147 -13.16 -4.37 -3.83
C LEU A 147 -12.48 -4.95 -5.06
N ARG A 148 -12.02 -6.18 -4.97
CA ARG A 148 -11.51 -6.94 -6.11
C ARG A 148 -12.05 -8.36 -6.12
N ASP A 149 -12.03 -8.97 -7.28
CA ASP A 149 -12.26 -10.40 -7.39
C ASP A 149 -11.04 -11.16 -6.84
N ASP A 150 -11.29 -12.21 -6.07
CA ASP A 150 -10.28 -13.07 -5.48
C ASP A 150 -10.77 -14.52 -5.56
N PRO A 151 -9.91 -15.50 -5.88
CA PRO A 151 -10.30 -16.91 -5.95
C PRO A 151 -10.85 -17.46 -4.63
N ASP A 152 -10.39 -16.92 -3.50
CA ASP A 152 -10.83 -17.26 -2.15
C ASP A 152 -11.14 -15.99 -1.32
N PRO A 153 -12.26 -15.29 -1.61
CA PRO A 153 -12.62 -14.07 -0.91
C PRO A 153 -12.93 -14.31 0.58
N GLN A 154 -13.31 -15.53 0.97
CA GLN A 154 -13.62 -15.89 2.37
C GLN A 154 -12.38 -15.76 3.27
N ARG A 155 -11.20 -16.09 2.76
CA ARG A 155 -9.91 -15.92 3.46
C ARG A 155 -9.70 -14.47 3.94
N TRP A 156 -10.33 -13.50 3.30
CA TRP A 156 -10.16 -12.06 3.53
C TRP A 156 -11.33 -11.42 4.29
N GLY A 157 -12.36 -12.19 4.64
CA GLY A 157 -13.62 -11.65 5.13
C GLY A 157 -14.45 -11.07 3.98
N ALA A 158 -15.04 -11.96 3.19
CA ALA A 158 -15.75 -11.60 1.98
C ALA A 158 -16.84 -10.55 2.19
N ILE A 159 -16.92 -9.62 1.23
CA ILE A 159 -17.97 -8.62 1.13
C ILE A 159 -18.94 -9.06 0.04
N GLY A 160 -20.22 -9.19 0.36
CA GLY A 160 -21.26 -9.51 -0.61
C GLY A 160 -21.79 -8.25 -1.30
N VAL A 161 -21.80 -8.28 -2.63
CA VAL A 161 -22.22 -7.16 -3.48
C VAL A 161 -23.29 -7.63 -4.44
N ASP A 162 -24.40 -6.90 -4.55
CA ASP A 162 -25.47 -7.21 -5.50
C ASP A 162 -25.16 -6.68 -6.92
N ALA A 163 -26.03 -6.98 -7.88
CA ALA A 163 -25.84 -6.62 -9.27
C ALA A 163 -25.80 -5.11 -9.53
N THR A 164 -26.30 -4.28 -8.61
CA THR A 164 -26.26 -2.82 -8.70
C THR A 164 -24.99 -2.20 -8.12
N GLY A 165 -24.10 -3.02 -7.50
CA GLY A 165 -22.90 -2.57 -6.82
C GLY A 165 -23.15 -2.12 -5.38
N ARG A 166 -24.32 -2.42 -4.80
CA ARG A 166 -24.58 -2.17 -3.38
C ARG A 166 -23.99 -3.30 -2.53
N VAL A 167 -23.35 -2.96 -1.43
CA VAL A 167 -22.90 -3.92 -0.44
C VAL A 167 -24.11 -4.42 0.35
N VAL A 168 -24.34 -5.72 0.35
CA VAL A 168 -25.48 -6.38 0.98
C VAL A 168 -25.07 -7.31 2.13
N SER A 169 -23.78 -7.65 2.23
CA SER A 169 -23.28 -8.40 3.38
C SER A 169 -21.83 -8.07 3.72
N ILE A 170 -21.54 -8.03 5.03
CA ILE A 170 -20.21 -7.84 5.61
C ILE A 170 -20.10 -8.76 6.82
N LEU A 171 -19.13 -9.69 6.84
CA LEU A 171 -19.06 -10.73 7.87
C LEU A 171 -20.39 -11.51 7.98
N ASP A 172 -20.96 -11.57 9.19
CA ASP A 172 -22.26 -12.14 9.48
C ASP A 172 -23.44 -11.19 9.26
N ALA A 173 -23.18 -9.89 9.12
CA ALA A 173 -24.21 -8.88 8.93
C ALA A 173 -24.79 -8.91 7.51
N ARG A 174 -26.06 -8.59 7.41
CA ARG A 174 -26.81 -8.44 6.17
C ARG A 174 -27.57 -7.12 6.17
N SER A 175 -27.67 -6.52 4.98
CA SER A 175 -28.56 -5.37 4.76
C SER A 175 -30.02 -5.78 5.01
N PRO A 176 -30.84 -4.93 5.63
CA PRO A 176 -32.28 -5.16 5.74
C PRO A 176 -32.98 -5.08 4.38
N HIS A 177 -32.37 -4.45 3.40
CA HIS A 177 -32.89 -4.35 2.05
C HIS A 177 -32.48 -5.59 1.24
N PRO A 178 -33.40 -6.25 0.54
CA PRO A 178 -33.09 -7.42 -0.29
C PRO A 178 -32.09 -7.05 -1.40
N PRO A 179 -31.22 -7.99 -1.80
CA PRO A 179 -30.30 -7.76 -2.91
C PRO A 179 -31.04 -7.64 -4.24
N GLU A 180 -30.52 -6.82 -5.14
CA GLU A 180 -30.98 -6.71 -6.51
C GLU A 180 -30.13 -7.62 -7.41
N GLY A 181 -30.70 -8.73 -7.89
CA GLY A 181 -30.02 -9.72 -8.71
C GLY A 181 -29.03 -10.61 -7.92
N ALA A 182 -28.04 -11.14 -8.63
CA ALA A 182 -27.05 -12.06 -8.03
C ALA A 182 -26.09 -11.34 -7.07
N VAL A 183 -25.75 -12.01 -5.99
CA VAL A 183 -24.74 -11.52 -5.02
C VAL A 183 -23.39 -12.16 -5.32
N THR A 184 -22.38 -11.34 -5.54
CA THR A 184 -20.99 -11.78 -5.73
C THR A 184 -20.18 -11.49 -4.46
N LEU A 185 -19.38 -12.46 -4.04
CA LEU A 185 -18.46 -12.29 -2.92
C LEU A 185 -17.12 -11.77 -3.42
N ARG A 186 -16.62 -10.68 -2.78
CA ARG A 186 -15.39 -10.01 -3.18
C ARG A 186 -14.48 -9.72 -2.00
N MET A 187 -13.19 -9.55 -2.28
CA MET A 187 -12.17 -9.18 -1.29
C MET A 187 -12.11 -7.66 -1.12
N PHE A 188 -12.05 -7.18 0.14
CA PHE A 188 -11.79 -5.78 0.43
C PHE A 188 -10.30 -5.44 0.36
N THR A 189 -9.95 -4.43 -0.41
CA THR A 189 -8.56 -4.01 -0.65
C THR A 189 -7.93 -3.20 0.48
N GLY A 190 -8.74 -2.67 1.40
CA GLY A 190 -8.29 -1.71 2.41
C GLY A 190 -8.19 -0.27 1.89
N VAL A 191 -8.84 0.02 0.75
CA VAL A 191 -9.00 1.36 0.18
C VAL A 191 -10.49 1.69 0.14
N GLN A 192 -10.88 2.86 0.62
CA GLN A 192 -12.29 3.23 0.81
C GLN A 192 -12.49 4.73 0.89
N VAL A 193 -13.69 5.19 0.61
CA VAL A 193 -14.15 6.55 0.90
C VAL A 193 -15.21 6.49 1.99
N LEU A 194 -15.06 7.31 3.02
CA LEU A 194 -15.97 7.39 4.17
C LEU A 194 -16.67 8.75 4.15
N ALA A 195 -17.99 8.75 4.20
CA ALA A 195 -18.75 9.97 4.46
C ALA A 195 -18.59 10.40 5.93
N PRO A 196 -18.79 11.69 6.25
CA PRO A 196 -18.76 12.20 7.63
C PRO A 196 -19.64 11.39 8.58
N ALA A 197 -20.85 11.03 8.18
CA ALA A 197 -21.79 10.27 8.99
C ALA A 197 -21.25 8.91 9.47
N LEU A 198 -20.45 8.21 8.64
CA LEU A 198 -19.83 6.97 9.07
C LEU A 198 -18.67 7.22 10.04
N MET A 199 -17.87 8.24 9.79
CA MET A 199 -16.76 8.61 10.67
C MET A 199 -17.25 9.08 12.04
N ASP A 200 -18.40 9.74 12.11
CA ASP A 200 -18.99 10.25 13.35
C ASP A 200 -19.55 9.12 14.27
N ARG A 201 -19.67 7.89 13.75
CA ARG A 201 -19.97 6.68 14.57
C ARG A 201 -18.75 6.19 15.37
N LEU A 202 -17.55 6.61 15.00
CA LEU A 202 -16.30 6.14 15.58
C LEU A 202 -15.89 6.98 16.79
N GLN A 203 -15.22 6.33 17.76
CA GLN A 203 -14.64 6.98 18.93
C GLN A 203 -13.11 6.79 18.91
N PRO A 204 -12.32 7.72 19.47
CA PRO A 204 -10.86 7.62 19.53
C PRO A 204 -10.38 6.64 20.62
N ILE A 205 -10.95 5.44 20.61
CA ILE A 205 -10.61 4.29 21.45
C ILE A 205 -10.30 3.10 20.54
N PHE A 206 -9.81 2.00 21.08
CA PHE A 206 -9.57 0.80 20.28
C PHE A 206 -10.88 0.29 19.66
N CYS A 207 -11.02 0.46 18.34
CA CYS A 207 -12.13 -0.08 17.57
C CYS A 207 -11.73 -0.42 16.13
N ASP A 208 -12.49 -1.33 15.53
CA ASP A 208 -12.29 -1.80 14.16
C ASP A 208 -13.30 -1.16 13.21
N LEU A 209 -12.82 -0.54 12.14
CA LEU A 209 -13.68 0.19 11.21
C LEU A 209 -14.77 -0.70 10.58
N ILE A 210 -14.46 -1.97 10.29
CA ILE A 210 -15.44 -2.89 9.69
C ILE A 210 -16.49 -3.27 10.72
N ARG A 211 -16.08 -3.71 11.92
CA ARG A 211 -17.00 -4.22 12.95
C ARG A 211 -17.81 -3.12 13.62
N ASP A 212 -17.16 -1.98 13.88
CA ASP A 212 -17.73 -0.94 14.75
C ASP A 212 -18.36 0.22 13.96
N ALA A 213 -18.14 0.33 12.64
CA ALA A 213 -18.81 1.31 11.79
C ALA A 213 -19.57 0.68 10.62
N TYR A 214 -18.91 -0.15 9.78
CA TYR A 214 -19.56 -0.70 8.59
C TYR A 214 -20.68 -1.68 8.91
N VAL A 215 -20.47 -2.59 9.87
CA VAL A 215 -21.49 -3.59 10.25
C VAL A 215 -22.74 -2.91 10.82
N PRO A 216 -22.66 -1.97 11.79
CA PRO A 216 -23.81 -1.21 12.23
C PRO A 216 -24.50 -0.43 11.10
N ALA A 217 -23.74 0.32 10.28
CA ALA A 217 -24.31 1.09 9.17
C ALA A 217 -25.07 0.19 8.17
N LEU A 218 -24.53 -1.00 7.86
CA LEU A 218 -25.18 -1.97 6.98
C LEU A 218 -26.51 -2.48 7.60
N ARG A 219 -26.51 -2.80 8.89
CA ARG A 219 -27.71 -3.27 9.62
C ARG A 219 -28.79 -2.20 9.73
N ASP A 220 -28.38 -0.94 9.85
CA ASP A 220 -29.27 0.23 9.84
C ASP A 220 -29.85 0.53 8.44
N GLY A 221 -29.42 -0.20 7.40
CA GLY A 221 -29.88 -0.01 6.01
C GLY A 221 -29.21 1.16 5.28
N GLU A 222 -28.09 1.68 5.79
CA GLU A 222 -27.36 2.74 5.10
C GLU A 222 -26.74 2.25 3.79
N THR A 223 -26.62 3.16 2.84
CA THR A 223 -26.06 2.85 1.51
C THR A 223 -24.54 2.72 1.55
N ILE A 224 -24.05 1.50 1.44
CA ILE A 224 -22.63 1.21 1.24
C ILE A 224 -22.45 0.72 -0.20
N ARG A 225 -21.52 1.33 -0.93
CA ARG A 225 -21.24 1.02 -2.34
C ARG A 225 -19.94 0.25 -2.49
N ALA A 226 -19.84 -0.49 -3.57
CA ALA A 226 -18.63 -1.20 -3.99
C ALA A 226 -18.13 -0.61 -5.32
N ALA A 227 -16.87 -0.17 -5.34
CA ALA A 227 -16.12 0.05 -6.57
C ALA A 227 -15.19 -1.13 -6.82
N THR A 228 -14.83 -1.39 -8.08
CA THR A 228 -14.01 -2.56 -8.45
C THR A 228 -12.59 -2.13 -8.80
N LEU A 229 -11.61 -2.79 -8.17
CA LEU A 229 -10.20 -2.73 -8.57
C LEU A 229 -9.94 -3.81 -9.62
N GLY A 230 -9.66 -3.39 -10.86
CA GLY A 230 -9.33 -4.30 -11.97
C GLY A 230 -7.83 -4.51 -12.20
N GLY A 231 -6.97 -3.66 -11.61
CA GLY A 231 -5.53 -3.65 -11.80
C GLY A 231 -4.75 -4.44 -10.76
N TYR A 232 -3.43 -4.21 -10.75
CA TYR A 232 -2.52 -4.82 -9.78
C TYR A 232 -2.90 -4.52 -8.33
N PHE A 233 -2.72 -5.54 -7.49
CA PHE A 233 -2.88 -5.43 -6.04
C PHE A 233 -1.89 -6.33 -5.32
N ALA A 234 -1.18 -5.78 -4.34
CA ALA A 234 -0.39 -6.53 -3.39
C ALA A 234 -0.50 -5.96 -1.98
N GLU A 235 -0.58 -6.84 -0.99
CA GLU A 235 -0.56 -6.50 0.43
C GLU A 235 0.71 -7.05 1.07
N HIS A 236 1.59 -6.18 1.55
CA HIS A 236 2.91 -6.52 2.04
C HIS A 236 2.90 -6.78 3.56
N SER A 237 2.13 -7.75 4.05
CA SER A 237 1.95 -7.97 5.48
C SER A 237 2.64 -9.23 6.04
N THR A 238 3.17 -10.11 5.18
CA THR A 238 4.03 -11.25 5.56
C THR A 238 5.31 -11.23 4.73
N PRO A 239 6.40 -11.92 5.13
CA PRO A 239 7.64 -11.97 4.34
C PRO A 239 7.43 -12.53 2.93
N GLU A 240 6.54 -13.53 2.77
CA GLU A 240 6.23 -14.17 1.49
C GLU A 240 5.55 -13.17 0.54
N ARG A 241 4.49 -12.51 1.01
CA ARG A 241 3.78 -11.49 0.23
C ARG A 241 4.66 -10.28 -0.05
N TYR A 242 5.53 -9.92 0.89
CA TYR A 242 6.50 -8.86 0.70
C TYR A 242 7.46 -9.17 -0.45
N LEU A 243 8.09 -10.35 -0.44
CA LEU A 243 9.00 -10.76 -1.50
C LEU A 243 8.27 -10.92 -2.84
N ALA A 244 7.13 -11.61 -2.86
CA ALA A 244 6.33 -11.81 -4.06
C ALA A 244 5.90 -10.49 -4.72
N GLY A 245 5.46 -9.49 -3.94
CA GLY A 245 5.09 -8.17 -4.43
C GLY A 245 6.27 -7.39 -5.02
N ASN A 246 7.45 -7.46 -4.39
CA ASN A 246 8.69 -6.88 -4.97
C ASN A 246 9.03 -7.52 -6.31
N LEU A 247 9.05 -8.86 -6.38
CA LEU A 247 9.41 -9.58 -7.59
C LEU A 247 8.41 -9.36 -8.73
N ALA A 248 7.12 -9.26 -8.42
CA ALA A 248 6.09 -8.96 -9.44
C ALA A 248 6.33 -7.59 -10.09
N LEU A 249 6.52 -6.55 -9.29
CA LEU A 249 6.77 -5.19 -9.77
C LEU A 249 8.15 -5.03 -10.44
N LEU A 250 9.15 -5.78 -9.98
CA LEU A 250 10.48 -5.81 -10.61
C LEU A 250 10.42 -6.41 -12.02
N ARG A 251 9.63 -7.48 -12.19
CA ARG A 251 9.46 -8.18 -13.49
C ARG A 251 8.61 -7.38 -14.46
N ASP A 252 7.57 -6.73 -13.97
CA ASP A 252 6.67 -5.91 -14.77
C ASP A 252 6.34 -4.58 -14.06
N PRO A 253 7.18 -3.55 -14.22
CA PRO A 253 6.91 -2.20 -13.71
C PRO A 253 5.61 -1.58 -14.25
N GLY A 254 5.13 -2.04 -15.42
CA GLY A 254 3.91 -1.57 -16.07
C GLY A 254 2.62 -1.96 -15.35
N LEU A 255 2.69 -2.84 -14.34
CA LEU A 255 1.56 -3.16 -13.45
C LEU A 255 1.03 -1.94 -12.68
N LEU A 256 1.84 -0.89 -12.54
CA LEU A 256 1.44 0.37 -11.91
C LEU A 256 1.55 1.52 -12.92
N ARG A 257 0.46 2.26 -13.13
CA ARG A 257 0.43 3.43 -14.03
C ARG A 257 1.37 4.56 -13.58
N ASP A 258 1.52 4.74 -12.27
CA ASP A 258 2.25 5.88 -11.71
C ASP A 258 2.94 5.51 -10.37
N PRO A 259 4.04 4.74 -10.45
CA PRO A 259 4.80 4.39 -9.25
C PRO A 259 5.53 5.61 -8.68
N PRO A 260 5.97 5.57 -7.39
CA PRO A 260 6.68 6.67 -6.76
C PRO A 260 8.08 6.94 -7.35
N GLY A 261 8.59 6.04 -8.19
CA GLY A 261 9.88 6.14 -8.87
C GLY A 261 10.19 4.89 -9.68
N THR A 262 11.44 4.73 -10.08
CA THR A 262 11.91 3.60 -10.90
C THR A 262 11.86 2.28 -10.13
N LEU A 263 11.18 1.27 -10.65
CA LEU A 263 11.00 -0.05 -10.02
C LEU A 263 11.97 -1.11 -10.51
N ALA A 264 12.64 -0.92 -11.66
CA ALA A 264 13.60 -1.86 -12.24
C ALA A 264 14.77 -1.12 -12.88
N GLY A 265 15.86 -1.84 -13.16
CA GLY A 265 17.05 -1.29 -13.79
C GLY A 265 18.12 -0.83 -12.79
N VAL A 266 19.20 -0.28 -13.32
CA VAL A 266 20.34 0.20 -12.55
C VAL A 266 20.33 1.71 -12.51
N ASP A 267 20.39 2.27 -11.30
CA ASP A 267 20.46 3.70 -11.10
C ASP A 267 21.83 4.22 -11.56
N PRO A 268 21.91 5.39 -12.22
CA PRO A 268 23.19 5.98 -12.65
C PRO A 268 24.17 6.25 -11.48
N GLU A 269 23.67 6.45 -10.27
CA GLU A 269 24.49 6.67 -9.07
C GLU A 269 24.86 5.36 -8.34
N ALA A 270 24.44 4.20 -8.85
CA ALA A 270 24.86 2.90 -8.34
C ALA A 270 26.32 2.61 -8.69
N ARG A 271 27.06 2.02 -7.76
CA ARG A 271 28.46 1.63 -7.96
C ARG A 271 28.54 0.14 -8.28
N VAL A 272 28.59 -0.19 -9.57
CA VAL A 272 28.70 -1.57 -10.05
C VAL A 272 30.10 -1.77 -10.63
N ALA A 273 30.90 -2.65 -10.00
CA ALA A 273 32.26 -2.95 -10.45
C ALA A 273 32.26 -3.64 -11.82
N ALA A 274 33.26 -3.38 -12.65
CA ALA A 274 33.37 -3.94 -14.02
C ALA A 274 33.35 -5.48 -14.05
N GLY A 275 33.82 -6.15 -12.97
CA GLY A 275 33.79 -7.61 -12.84
C GLY A 275 32.51 -8.17 -12.19
N ALA A 276 31.53 -7.34 -11.90
CA ALA A 276 30.23 -7.78 -11.40
C ALA A 276 29.34 -8.26 -12.56
N ARG A 277 28.47 -9.24 -12.27
CA ARG A 277 27.50 -9.77 -13.24
C ARG A 277 26.08 -9.45 -12.79
N LEU A 278 25.37 -8.69 -13.62
CA LEU A 278 23.95 -8.40 -13.42
C LEU A 278 23.11 -9.24 -14.37
N ILE A 279 22.09 -9.93 -13.84
CA ILE A 279 21.16 -10.77 -14.62
C ILE A 279 19.74 -10.22 -14.42
N ALA A 280 19.19 -9.63 -15.46
CA ALA A 280 17.85 -9.04 -15.41
C ALA A 280 16.75 -10.08 -15.10
N PRO A 281 15.62 -9.66 -14.47
CA PRO A 281 15.34 -8.32 -13.98
C PRO A 281 16.05 -8.02 -12.65
N VAL A 282 16.58 -6.80 -12.53
CA VAL A 282 17.19 -6.29 -11.30
C VAL A 282 16.78 -4.85 -11.04
N ARG A 283 16.79 -4.45 -9.77
CA ARG A 283 16.82 -3.05 -9.36
C ARG A 283 18.07 -2.81 -8.52
N ILE A 284 18.95 -1.97 -8.97
CA ILE A 284 20.11 -1.48 -8.20
C ILE A 284 19.89 0.00 -7.97
N ALA A 285 19.63 0.39 -6.73
CA ALA A 285 19.25 1.75 -6.38
C ALA A 285 20.49 2.68 -6.26
N ALA A 286 20.25 3.99 -6.22
CA ALA A 286 21.29 4.99 -6.06
C ALA A 286 22.18 4.71 -4.83
N GLY A 287 23.49 4.83 -4.98
CA GLY A 287 24.46 4.58 -3.89
C GLY A 287 24.60 3.13 -3.44
N ALA A 288 23.89 2.17 -4.06
CA ALA A 288 24.15 0.75 -3.86
C ALA A 288 25.50 0.34 -4.45
N GLU A 289 26.16 -0.64 -3.81
CA GLU A 289 27.47 -1.14 -4.22
C GLU A 289 27.41 -2.62 -4.62
N VAL A 290 27.89 -2.96 -5.80
CA VAL A 290 28.06 -4.33 -6.27
C VAL A 290 29.52 -4.54 -6.62
N GLU A 291 30.22 -5.38 -5.85
CA GLU A 291 31.66 -5.58 -5.98
C GLU A 291 32.03 -6.53 -7.11
N SER A 292 33.30 -6.49 -7.51
CA SER A 292 33.85 -7.35 -8.57
C SER A 292 33.69 -8.84 -8.21
N GLY A 293 33.22 -9.65 -9.18
CA GLY A 293 32.97 -11.06 -9.00
C GLY A 293 31.61 -11.38 -8.31
N ALA A 294 30.83 -10.38 -7.90
CA ALA A 294 29.49 -10.59 -7.43
C ALA A 294 28.52 -10.88 -8.58
N GLU A 295 27.48 -11.70 -8.34
CA GLU A 295 26.39 -11.97 -9.27
C GLU A 295 25.07 -11.51 -8.65
N VAL A 296 24.33 -10.60 -9.32
CA VAL A 296 23.04 -10.10 -8.85
C VAL A 296 21.97 -10.35 -9.90
N GLY A 297 20.92 -11.05 -9.49
CA GLY A 297 19.81 -11.45 -10.36
C GLY A 297 19.87 -12.93 -10.79
N PRO A 298 18.81 -13.41 -11.51
CA PRO A 298 17.62 -12.63 -11.79
C PRO A 298 16.76 -12.39 -10.54
N ASP A 299 15.82 -11.43 -10.67
CA ASP A 299 14.84 -11.15 -9.61
C ASP A 299 15.49 -10.62 -8.32
N ALA A 300 16.36 -9.63 -8.40
CA ALA A 300 17.04 -9.08 -7.24
C ALA A 300 16.87 -7.56 -7.14
N VAL A 301 16.60 -7.09 -5.92
CA VAL A 301 16.55 -5.67 -5.56
C VAL A 301 17.69 -5.39 -4.58
N VAL A 302 18.52 -4.41 -4.89
CA VAL A 302 19.58 -3.89 -4.01
C VAL A 302 19.26 -2.42 -3.74
N ASP A 303 18.80 -2.13 -2.51
CA ASP A 303 18.35 -0.80 -2.12
C ASP A 303 19.51 0.19 -1.95
N ALA A 304 19.19 1.46 -1.82
CA ALA A 304 20.14 2.54 -1.66
C ALA A 304 21.11 2.30 -0.47
N GLY A 305 22.41 2.43 -0.74
CA GLY A 305 23.44 2.21 0.27
C GLY A 305 23.63 0.76 0.72
N ALA A 306 22.94 -0.20 0.08
CA ALA A 306 23.18 -1.62 0.30
C ALA A 306 24.42 -2.09 -0.45
N ARG A 307 25.04 -3.18 0.02
CA ARG A 307 26.29 -3.71 -0.53
C ARG A 307 26.18 -5.21 -0.85
N VAL A 308 26.63 -5.59 -2.04
CA VAL A 308 26.83 -6.99 -2.41
C VAL A 308 28.33 -7.22 -2.54
N VAL A 309 28.91 -8.02 -1.64
CA VAL A 309 30.37 -8.19 -1.58
C VAL A 309 30.90 -9.08 -2.71
N ALA A 310 32.20 -9.02 -2.95
CA ALA A 310 32.89 -9.83 -3.95
C ALA A 310 32.57 -11.34 -3.82
N GLY A 311 32.20 -11.97 -4.94
CA GLY A 311 31.85 -13.38 -5.01
C GLY A 311 30.49 -13.77 -4.44
N ALA A 312 29.73 -12.83 -3.86
CA ALA A 312 28.37 -13.10 -3.41
C ALA A 312 27.41 -13.28 -4.59
N ARG A 313 26.35 -14.10 -4.39
CA ARG A 313 25.27 -14.29 -5.36
C ARG A 313 23.94 -13.95 -4.73
N VAL A 314 23.18 -13.06 -5.37
CA VAL A 314 21.87 -12.59 -4.88
C VAL A 314 20.82 -12.86 -5.94
N ARG A 315 19.86 -13.75 -5.66
CA ARG A 315 18.79 -14.14 -6.57
C ARG A 315 17.45 -14.21 -5.86
N ARG A 316 16.37 -13.78 -6.51
CA ARG A 316 15.02 -13.78 -5.92
C ARG A 316 15.05 -13.22 -4.49
N ALA A 317 15.65 -12.04 -4.34
CA ALA A 317 15.96 -11.49 -3.02
C ALA A 317 15.92 -9.96 -3.02
N VAL A 318 15.70 -9.40 -1.83
CA VAL A 318 15.76 -7.95 -1.58
C VAL A 318 16.84 -7.67 -0.55
N VAL A 319 17.81 -6.83 -0.88
CA VAL A 319 18.85 -6.35 0.04
C VAL A 319 18.46 -4.94 0.48
N TRP A 320 18.06 -4.78 1.74
CA TRP A 320 17.59 -3.50 2.26
C TRP A 320 18.71 -2.48 2.40
N SER A 321 18.33 -1.22 2.43
CA SER A 321 19.24 -0.10 2.63
C SER A 321 20.17 -0.32 3.83
N GLY A 322 21.48 -0.10 3.62
CA GLY A 322 22.54 -0.29 4.61
C GLY A 322 22.86 -1.76 4.96
N ALA A 323 22.19 -2.74 4.33
CA ALA A 323 22.49 -4.14 4.51
C ALA A 323 23.64 -4.59 3.61
N THR A 324 24.34 -5.65 4.00
CA THR A 324 25.41 -6.28 3.22
C THR A 324 25.06 -7.74 2.92
N ALA A 325 24.95 -8.08 1.64
CA ALA A 325 24.78 -9.44 1.17
C ALA A 325 26.14 -10.14 1.01
N THR A 326 26.29 -11.30 1.64
CA THR A 326 27.50 -12.14 1.59
C THR A 326 27.12 -13.56 1.19
N GLY A 327 27.97 -14.26 0.45
CA GLY A 327 27.73 -15.65 0.02
C GLY A 327 26.52 -15.78 -0.91
N ASP A 328 25.87 -16.93 -0.88
CA ASP A 328 24.71 -17.23 -1.73
C ASP A 328 23.40 -16.89 -0.97
N VAL A 329 22.65 -15.93 -1.52
CA VAL A 329 21.36 -15.46 -1.00
C VAL A 329 20.28 -15.73 -2.05
N SER A 330 19.29 -16.56 -1.70
CA SER A 330 18.16 -16.85 -2.57
C SER A 330 16.86 -16.94 -1.76
N ASP A 331 15.72 -16.48 -2.33
CA ASP A 331 14.42 -16.47 -1.68
C ASP A 331 14.49 -15.87 -0.28
N ALA A 332 15.03 -14.65 -0.19
CA ALA A 332 15.35 -14.05 1.10
C ALA A 332 15.26 -12.52 1.09
N VAL A 333 15.22 -11.95 2.28
CA VAL A 333 15.43 -10.52 2.51
C VAL A 333 16.65 -10.33 3.41
N VAL A 334 17.64 -9.57 2.92
CA VAL A 334 18.83 -9.21 3.69
C VAL A 334 18.60 -7.88 4.36
N THR A 335 18.73 -7.84 5.67
CA THR A 335 18.60 -6.64 6.50
C THR A 335 19.91 -6.37 7.24
N ALA A 336 20.05 -5.20 7.84
CA ALA A 336 21.21 -4.91 8.70
C ALA A 336 21.33 -5.88 9.91
N SER A 337 20.22 -6.53 10.28
CA SER A 337 20.17 -7.51 11.38
C SER A 337 20.42 -8.96 10.93
N GLY A 338 20.56 -9.22 9.64
CA GLY A 338 20.78 -10.56 9.08
C GLY A 338 19.86 -10.93 7.92
N VAL A 339 19.92 -12.18 7.51
CA VAL A 339 19.16 -12.75 6.40
C VAL A 339 17.87 -13.38 6.92
N VAL A 340 16.74 -12.98 6.33
CA VAL A 340 15.42 -13.57 6.60
C VAL A 340 15.05 -14.43 5.38
N MET A 341 15.08 -15.75 5.56
CA MET A 341 14.65 -16.69 4.52
C MET A 341 13.13 -16.64 4.34
N VAL A 342 12.68 -16.69 3.10
CA VAL A 342 11.26 -16.63 2.73
C VAL A 342 10.84 -17.93 2.07
N ASN A 343 9.86 -18.62 2.66
CA ASN A 343 9.32 -19.86 2.08
C ASN A 343 8.37 -19.51 0.93
N ALA A 344 8.79 -19.72 -0.31
CA ALA A 344 8.02 -19.39 -1.50
C ALA A 344 6.69 -20.18 -1.64
N GLU A 345 6.51 -21.29 -0.92
CA GLU A 345 5.31 -22.16 -0.97
C GLU A 345 4.13 -21.62 -0.12
N ALA A 346 4.33 -20.58 0.68
CA ALA A 346 3.31 -20.04 1.59
C ALA A 346 2.66 -18.71 1.14
N ALA A 347 2.88 -18.30 -0.11
CA ALA A 347 2.39 -17.02 -0.65
C ALA A 347 0.94 -17.06 -1.18
#